data_c1792e63d67ced2febd5966e0d3f2425
#
_entry.id   c1792e63d67ced2febd5966e0d3f2425
#
_cell.length_a   1.000
_cell.length_b   1.000
_cell.length_c   1.000
_cell.angle_alpha   90.00
_cell.angle_beta   90.00
_cell.angle_gamma   90.00
#
_symmetry.space_group_name_H-M   'P 1'
#
loop_
_entity.id
_entity.type
_entity.pdbx_description
1 polymer ?
#
loop_
_entity_poly.entity_id
_entity_poly.type
_entity_poly.pdbx_seq_one_letter_code
_entity_poly.pdbx_strand_id
1 'polypeptide(L)'
;KKATSSDVAARAGVSQATVSMVLNRKYNVSFSRETVERVEQAARELGYELRGRRKHKADRKEKLIVVFCPTLTSPYYVLLLQGIEAVANEQGYGVFICNTQRDAGLEEKYLRMMQTMRPAGIIYTCNPHPDFQHQVEKIAKETPLVIISNKEKTTTVDAINQDNTVVGR
;
A
#
# COMPACT_ATOMS: atom_id res chain seq x y z
N LYS A 1 25.39 -9.27 23.70
CA LYS A 1 25.75 -7.97 23.07
C LYS A 1 25.29 -8.02 21.63
N LYS A 2 24.47 -7.04 21.19
CA LYS A 2 23.95 -7.03 19.83
C LYS A 2 25.08 -6.67 18.88
N ALA A 3 25.30 -7.47 17.82
CA ALA A 3 26.32 -7.22 16.81
C ALA A 3 26.15 -5.85 16.13
N THR A 4 27.24 -5.20 15.81
CA THR A 4 27.31 -3.89 15.15
C THR A 4 27.83 -4.03 13.72
N SER A 5 27.65 -2.99 12.89
CA SER A 5 28.24 -2.96 11.54
C SER A 5 29.77 -3.03 11.55
N SER A 6 30.41 -2.57 12.63
CA SER A 6 31.86 -2.70 12.85
C SER A 6 32.28 -4.15 13.07
N ASP A 7 31.47 -4.93 13.79
CA ASP A 7 31.75 -6.36 14.04
C ASP A 7 31.65 -7.15 12.73
N VAL A 8 30.64 -6.82 11.88
CA VAL A 8 30.50 -7.42 10.55
C VAL A 8 31.68 -7.04 9.64
N ALA A 9 32.11 -5.78 9.68
CA ALA A 9 33.24 -5.29 8.89
C ALA A 9 34.53 -6.02 9.24
N ALA A 10 34.81 -6.14 10.54
CA ALA A 10 35.97 -6.89 11.04
C ALA A 10 35.90 -8.37 10.64
N ARG A 11 34.72 -9.01 10.73
CA ARG A 11 34.53 -10.43 10.39
C ARG A 11 34.65 -10.69 8.90
N ALA A 12 34.18 -9.78 8.06
CA ALA A 12 34.22 -9.88 6.60
C ALA A 12 35.52 -9.37 5.96
N GLY A 13 36.39 -8.74 6.73
CA GLY A 13 37.66 -8.16 6.23
C GLY A 13 37.44 -6.99 5.29
N VAL A 14 36.46 -6.13 5.55
CA VAL A 14 36.11 -4.97 4.71
C VAL A 14 35.84 -3.73 5.56
N SER A 15 35.70 -2.56 4.93
CA SER A 15 35.33 -1.35 5.64
C SER A 15 33.87 -1.35 6.08
N GLN A 16 33.55 -0.61 7.14
CA GLN A 16 32.16 -0.43 7.59
C GLN A 16 31.27 0.20 6.51
N ALA A 17 31.85 1.08 5.67
CA ALA A 17 31.16 1.67 4.53
C ALA A 17 30.79 0.58 3.50
N THR A 18 31.70 -0.36 3.22
CA THR A 18 31.45 -1.50 2.34
C THR A 18 30.30 -2.37 2.88
N VAL A 19 30.31 -2.69 4.18
CA VAL A 19 29.20 -3.42 4.82
C VAL A 19 27.87 -2.69 4.62
N SER A 20 27.86 -1.38 4.85
CA SER A 20 26.65 -0.57 4.68
C SER A 20 26.17 -0.56 3.22
N MET A 21 27.06 -0.42 2.26
CA MET A 21 26.70 -0.39 0.84
C MET A 21 26.21 -1.75 0.36
N VAL A 22 26.91 -2.83 0.69
CA VAL A 22 26.54 -4.20 0.30
C VAL A 22 25.17 -4.59 0.88
N LEU A 23 24.99 -4.41 2.18
CA LEU A 23 23.77 -4.83 2.86
C LEU A 23 22.55 -3.94 2.53
N ASN A 24 22.75 -2.66 2.19
CA ASN A 24 21.68 -1.76 1.75
C ASN A 24 21.35 -1.85 0.26
N ARG A 25 22.12 -2.63 -0.51
CA ARG A 25 22.00 -2.73 -1.97
C ARG A 25 21.97 -1.35 -2.69
N LYS A 26 22.67 -0.36 -2.15
CA LYS A 26 22.84 0.95 -2.77
C LYS A 26 24.06 0.91 -3.68
N TYR A 27 23.86 0.47 -4.90
CA TYR A 27 24.92 0.25 -5.87
C TYR A 27 25.15 1.47 -6.77
N ASN A 28 25.93 2.43 -6.29
CA ASN A 28 26.68 3.30 -7.19
C ASN A 28 28.12 2.76 -7.41
N VAL A 29 28.44 1.61 -6.81
CA VAL A 29 29.74 0.93 -6.90
C VAL A 29 29.49 -0.56 -6.99
N SER A 30 30.02 -1.22 -8.01
CA SER A 30 29.96 -2.66 -8.14
C SER A 30 31.01 -3.32 -7.25
N PHE A 31 30.57 -4.19 -6.33
CA PHE A 31 31.44 -5.06 -5.53
C PHE A 31 31.59 -6.41 -6.21
N SER A 32 32.77 -7.06 -6.03
CA SER A 32 32.93 -8.43 -6.49
C SER A 32 31.93 -9.34 -5.76
N ARG A 33 31.47 -10.39 -6.45
CA ARG A 33 30.55 -11.38 -5.89
C ARG A 33 31.08 -11.97 -4.59
N GLU A 34 32.39 -12.25 -4.53
CA GLU A 34 33.06 -12.76 -3.36
C GLU A 34 32.97 -11.81 -2.16
N THR A 35 33.12 -10.50 -2.38
CA THR A 35 32.98 -9.48 -1.32
C THR A 35 31.56 -9.43 -0.78
N VAL A 36 30.58 -9.51 -1.67
CA VAL A 36 29.16 -9.53 -1.27
C VAL A 36 28.87 -10.78 -0.42
N GLU A 37 29.27 -11.95 -0.87
CA GLU A 37 29.06 -13.22 -0.18
C GLU A 37 29.72 -13.22 1.23
N ARG A 38 30.95 -12.74 1.35
CA ARG A 38 31.65 -12.62 2.65
C ARG A 38 30.92 -11.72 3.63
N VAL A 39 30.44 -10.56 3.17
CA VAL A 39 29.70 -9.62 4.02
C VAL A 39 28.36 -10.20 4.46
N GLU A 40 27.62 -10.82 3.55
CA GLU A 40 26.33 -11.45 3.87
C GLU A 40 26.48 -12.63 4.83
N GLN A 41 27.53 -13.42 4.66
CA GLN A 41 27.83 -14.54 5.55
C GLN A 41 28.20 -14.05 6.95
N ALA A 42 29.10 -13.07 7.06
CA ALA A 42 29.50 -12.48 8.34
C ALA A 42 28.30 -11.86 9.08
N ALA A 43 27.40 -11.20 8.36
CA ALA A 43 26.18 -10.64 8.93
C ALA A 43 25.25 -11.75 9.48
N ARG A 44 25.08 -12.86 8.75
CA ARG A 44 24.28 -14.02 9.22
C ARG A 44 24.89 -14.68 10.45
N GLU A 45 26.21 -14.95 10.44
CA GLU A 45 26.91 -15.59 11.56
C GLU A 45 26.83 -14.78 12.86
N LEU A 46 26.89 -13.46 12.75
CA LEU A 46 26.81 -12.55 13.89
C LEU A 46 25.39 -12.18 14.31
N GLY A 47 24.38 -12.66 13.58
CA GLY A 47 22.98 -12.25 13.80
C GLY A 47 22.80 -10.74 13.63
N TYR A 48 23.59 -10.11 12.74
CA TYR A 48 23.53 -8.68 12.49
C TYR A 48 22.35 -8.34 11.60
N GLU A 49 21.36 -7.70 12.20
CA GLU A 49 20.27 -7.05 11.44
C GLU A 49 20.66 -5.59 11.19
N LEU A 50 20.65 -5.16 9.92
CA LEU A 50 20.79 -3.74 9.59
C LEU A 50 19.83 -2.92 10.47
N ARG A 51 20.37 -2.02 11.30
CA ARG A 51 19.59 -0.94 11.92
C ARG A 51 19.08 -0.03 10.79
N GLY A 52 17.92 -0.34 10.28
CA GLY A 52 17.35 0.35 9.11
C GLY A 52 16.89 -0.57 8.00
N ARG A 53 17.16 -1.87 8.02
CA ARG A 53 16.22 -2.80 7.42
C ARG A 53 14.95 -2.75 8.28
N ARG A 54 14.21 -1.63 8.16
CA ARG A 54 12.77 -1.76 8.27
C ARG A 54 12.48 -3.01 7.45
N LYS A 55 12.11 -4.12 8.11
CA LYS A 55 11.51 -5.30 7.46
C LYS A 55 10.77 -4.73 6.29
N HIS A 56 11.12 -5.15 5.09
CA HIS A 56 10.58 -4.56 3.89
C HIS A 56 9.13 -4.27 4.17
N LYS A 57 8.73 -3.02 4.05
CA LYS A 57 7.36 -2.52 4.17
C LYS A 57 6.42 -3.27 3.21
N ALA A 58 6.96 -4.26 2.50
CA ALA A 58 6.28 -5.13 1.56
C ALA A 58 5.19 -6.00 2.19
N ASP A 59 5.30 -6.35 3.50
CA ASP A 59 4.29 -7.19 4.17
C ASP A 59 3.45 -6.43 5.20
N ARG A 60 3.77 -5.18 5.50
CA ARG A 60 2.96 -4.36 6.40
C ARG A 60 2.11 -3.43 5.55
N LYS A 61 0.87 -3.84 5.27
CA LYS A 61 -0.12 -2.91 4.72
C LYS A 61 -0.12 -1.65 5.57
N GLU A 62 -0.03 -0.49 4.95
CA GLU A 62 -0.19 0.77 5.68
C GLU A 62 -1.56 0.72 6.37
N LYS A 63 -1.65 1.24 7.59
CA LYS A 63 -2.96 1.44 8.25
C LYS A 63 -3.70 2.60 7.58
N LEU A 64 -3.99 2.43 6.30
CA LEU A 64 -4.57 3.43 5.43
C LEU A 64 -5.70 2.81 4.62
N ILE A 65 -6.87 3.41 4.69
CA ILE A 65 -8.01 3.13 3.81
C ILE A 65 -8.03 4.17 2.71
N VAL A 66 -8.11 3.75 1.47
CA VAL A 66 -8.23 4.65 0.32
C VAL A 66 -9.68 4.68 -0.15
N VAL A 67 -10.23 5.87 -0.33
CA VAL A 67 -11.61 6.09 -0.75
C VAL A 67 -11.64 6.81 -2.08
N PHE A 68 -12.16 6.13 -3.10
CA PHE A 68 -12.44 6.74 -4.41
C PHE A 68 -13.80 7.42 -4.36
N CYS A 69 -13.82 8.72 -4.63
CA CYS A 69 -15.00 9.56 -4.57
C CYS A 69 -15.13 10.38 -5.86
N PRO A 70 -16.31 10.42 -6.51
CA PRO A 70 -16.48 11.13 -7.78
C PRO A 70 -16.57 12.65 -7.61
N THR A 71 -16.92 13.14 -6.43
CA THR A 71 -17.01 14.57 -6.13
C THR A 71 -17.04 14.82 -4.64
N LEU A 72 -16.48 15.96 -4.22
CA LEU A 72 -16.49 16.41 -2.84
C LEU A 72 -17.52 17.55 -2.60
N THR A 73 -18.25 17.93 -3.62
CA THR A 73 -19.24 19.03 -3.52
C THR A 73 -20.67 18.55 -3.23
N SER A 74 -20.95 17.26 -3.38
CA SER A 74 -22.26 16.70 -3.06
C SER A 74 -22.39 16.37 -1.57
N PRO A 75 -23.44 16.83 -0.88
CA PRO A 75 -23.69 16.51 0.52
C PRO A 75 -23.72 15.01 0.82
N TYR A 76 -24.23 14.22 -0.13
CA TYR A 76 -24.25 12.75 -0.01
C TYR A 76 -22.86 12.18 0.21
N TYR A 77 -21.89 12.54 -0.65
CA TYR A 77 -20.54 12.03 -0.53
C TYR A 77 -19.80 12.58 0.70
N VAL A 78 -20.09 13.84 1.08
CA VAL A 78 -19.52 14.43 2.29
C VAL A 78 -19.94 13.64 3.53
N LEU A 79 -21.22 13.36 3.70
CA LEU A 79 -21.73 12.58 4.83
C LEU A 79 -21.20 11.14 4.82
N LEU A 80 -21.12 10.51 3.64
CA LEU A 80 -20.57 9.18 3.50
C LEU A 80 -19.09 9.13 3.92
N LEU A 81 -18.29 10.10 3.47
CA LEU A 81 -16.88 10.21 3.81
C LEU A 81 -16.68 10.47 5.31
N GLN A 82 -17.49 11.32 5.93
CA GLN A 82 -17.46 11.53 7.37
C GLN A 82 -17.73 10.25 8.16
N GLY A 83 -18.71 9.46 7.73
CA GLY A 83 -19.00 8.15 8.34
C GLY A 83 -17.83 7.16 8.20
N ILE A 84 -17.24 7.08 7.01
CA ILE A 84 -16.07 6.23 6.76
C ILE A 84 -14.89 6.68 7.62
N GLU A 85 -14.62 7.98 7.68
CA GLU A 85 -13.50 8.53 8.45
C GLU A 85 -13.66 8.28 9.95
N ALA A 86 -14.87 8.47 10.50
CA ALA A 86 -15.15 8.24 11.91
C ALA A 86 -14.81 6.78 12.30
N VAL A 87 -15.35 5.79 11.56
CA VAL A 87 -15.10 4.37 11.84
C VAL A 87 -13.64 3.99 11.60
N ALA A 88 -13.02 4.51 10.54
CA ALA A 88 -11.61 4.25 10.26
C ALA A 88 -10.71 4.73 11.40
N ASN A 89 -10.94 5.95 11.89
CA ASN A 89 -10.18 6.55 12.98
C ASN A 89 -10.32 5.77 14.29
N GLU A 90 -11.53 5.33 14.65
CA GLU A 90 -11.76 4.47 15.82
C GLU A 90 -10.95 3.17 15.74
N GLN A 91 -10.78 2.62 14.54
CA GLN A 91 -9.99 1.40 14.30
C GLN A 91 -8.49 1.67 14.09
N GLY A 92 -8.06 2.92 14.19
CA GLY A 92 -6.68 3.34 14.04
C GLY A 92 -6.17 3.33 12.59
N TYR A 93 -7.07 3.52 11.62
CA TYR A 93 -6.74 3.69 10.20
C TYR A 93 -6.84 5.16 9.80
N GLY A 94 -5.90 5.63 8.98
CA GLY A 94 -6.04 6.89 8.26
C GLY A 94 -6.92 6.71 7.02
N VAL A 95 -7.51 7.80 6.53
CA VAL A 95 -8.28 7.82 5.29
C VAL A 95 -7.60 8.70 4.26
N PHE A 96 -7.42 8.18 3.05
CA PHE A 96 -6.92 8.94 1.90
C PHE A 96 -8.01 9.01 0.83
N ILE A 97 -8.41 10.22 0.47
CA ILE A 97 -9.51 10.45 -0.47
C ILE A 97 -8.94 10.72 -1.87
N CYS A 98 -9.33 9.89 -2.83
CA CYS A 98 -9.06 10.04 -4.25
C CYS A 98 -10.30 10.67 -4.92
N ASN A 99 -10.30 12.00 -5.08
CA ASN A 99 -11.36 12.69 -5.80
C ASN A 99 -11.16 12.52 -7.31
N THR A 100 -11.90 11.63 -7.93
CA THR A 100 -11.75 11.31 -9.36
C THR A 100 -12.40 12.33 -10.28
N GLN A 101 -13.30 13.15 -9.77
CA GLN A 101 -14.08 14.16 -10.56
C GLN A 101 -14.83 13.54 -11.77
N ARG A 102 -15.08 12.22 -11.74
CA ARG A 102 -15.59 11.42 -12.87
C ARG A 102 -14.67 11.46 -14.10
N ASP A 103 -13.39 11.78 -13.89
CA ASP A 103 -12.36 11.83 -14.93
C ASP A 103 -11.59 10.51 -14.94
N ALA A 104 -11.60 9.83 -16.10
CA ALA A 104 -10.93 8.55 -16.26
C ALA A 104 -9.41 8.66 -16.07
N GLY A 105 -8.79 9.76 -16.49
CA GLY A 105 -7.34 9.96 -16.33
C GLY A 105 -6.93 10.14 -14.88
N LEU A 106 -7.74 10.82 -14.07
CA LEU A 106 -7.52 10.94 -12.63
C LEU A 106 -7.71 9.58 -11.94
N GLU A 107 -8.74 8.83 -12.31
CA GLU A 107 -8.99 7.49 -11.75
C GLU A 107 -7.82 6.55 -12.06
N GLU A 108 -7.36 6.51 -13.31
CA GLU A 108 -6.21 5.71 -13.73
C GLU A 108 -4.94 6.07 -12.93
N LYS A 109 -4.68 7.36 -12.76
CA LYS A 109 -3.55 7.85 -11.97
C LYS A 109 -3.60 7.35 -10.53
N TYR A 110 -4.76 7.41 -9.88
CA TYR A 110 -4.93 6.92 -8.52
C TYR A 110 -4.81 5.40 -8.45
N LEU A 111 -5.35 4.64 -9.40
CA LEU A 111 -5.20 3.19 -9.46
C LEU A 111 -3.72 2.77 -9.57
N ARG A 112 -2.93 3.47 -10.37
CA ARG A 112 -1.48 3.25 -10.44
C ARG A 112 -0.79 3.51 -9.09
N MET A 113 -1.21 4.53 -8.36
CA MET A 113 -0.68 4.81 -7.02
C MET A 113 -0.95 3.68 -6.02
N MET A 114 -2.09 2.98 -6.14
CA MET A 114 -2.45 1.87 -5.24
C MET A 114 -1.43 0.72 -5.30
N GLN A 115 -0.85 0.46 -6.47
CA GLN A 115 0.19 -0.58 -6.64
C GLN A 115 1.45 -0.32 -5.79
N THR A 116 1.77 0.95 -5.57
CA THR A 116 2.94 1.36 -4.78
C THR A 116 2.57 1.57 -3.30
N MET A 117 1.41 2.15 -3.04
CA MET A 117 0.96 2.54 -1.70
C MET A 117 0.55 1.33 -0.85
N ARG A 118 0.00 0.27 -1.46
CA ARG A 118 -0.48 -0.95 -0.78
C ARG A 118 -1.35 -0.65 0.45
N PRO A 119 -2.50 0.00 0.27
CA PRO A 119 -3.38 0.33 1.38
C PRO A 119 -3.92 -0.93 2.07
N ALA A 120 -4.42 -0.79 3.30
CA ALA A 120 -5.08 -1.87 4.02
C ALA A 120 -6.41 -2.25 3.37
N GLY A 121 -7.10 -1.28 2.77
CA GLY A 121 -8.34 -1.48 2.04
C GLY A 121 -8.67 -0.33 1.11
N ILE A 122 -9.57 -0.58 0.18
CA ILE A 122 -10.05 0.40 -0.81
C ILE A 122 -11.58 0.41 -0.76
N ILE A 123 -12.16 1.61 -0.77
CA ILE A 123 -13.60 1.82 -0.86
C ILE A 123 -13.88 2.68 -2.11
N TYR A 124 -14.69 2.16 -3.01
CA TYR A 124 -15.29 2.93 -4.08
C TYR A 124 -16.67 3.43 -3.64
N THR A 125 -16.90 4.73 -3.64
CA THR A 125 -18.20 5.31 -3.28
C THR A 125 -19.16 5.42 -4.47
N CYS A 126 -18.74 4.97 -5.64
CA CYS A 126 -19.51 4.84 -6.87
C CYS A 126 -18.90 3.71 -7.71
N ASN A 127 -19.53 3.35 -8.81
CA ASN A 127 -18.94 2.38 -9.74
C ASN A 127 -17.62 2.93 -10.32
N PRO A 128 -16.58 2.10 -10.47
CA PRO A 128 -15.37 2.46 -11.20
C PRO A 128 -15.72 2.71 -12.68
N HIS A 129 -14.86 3.46 -13.37
CA HIS A 129 -15.00 3.65 -14.81
C HIS A 129 -14.94 2.30 -15.52
N PRO A 130 -15.80 2.06 -16.55
CA PRO A 130 -15.87 0.76 -17.23
C PRO A 130 -14.53 0.23 -17.75
N ASP A 131 -13.66 1.12 -18.24
CA ASP A 131 -12.35 0.76 -18.77
C ASP A 131 -11.40 0.20 -17.70
N PHE A 132 -11.65 0.48 -16.42
CA PHE A 132 -10.79 0.06 -15.31
C PHE A 132 -11.35 -1.08 -14.47
N GLN A 133 -12.52 -1.61 -14.83
CA GLN A 133 -13.18 -2.68 -14.08
C GLN A 133 -12.25 -3.89 -13.89
N HIS A 134 -11.58 -4.34 -14.93
CA HIS A 134 -10.62 -5.44 -14.85
C HIS A 134 -9.41 -5.13 -13.95
N GLN A 135 -8.94 -3.89 -13.97
CA GLN A 135 -7.83 -3.46 -13.10
C GLN A 135 -8.26 -3.43 -11.63
N VAL A 136 -9.47 -2.96 -11.34
CA VAL A 136 -10.07 -2.95 -10.01
C VAL A 136 -10.24 -4.38 -9.49
N GLU A 137 -10.74 -5.30 -10.31
CA GLU A 137 -10.84 -6.73 -9.95
C GLU A 137 -9.47 -7.37 -9.66
N LYS A 138 -8.44 -7.00 -10.42
CA LYS A 138 -7.07 -7.46 -10.16
C LYS A 138 -6.56 -6.96 -8.82
N ILE A 139 -6.78 -5.69 -8.49
CA ILE A 139 -6.39 -5.10 -7.20
C ILE A 139 -7.15 -5.77 -6.04
N ALA A 140 -8.44 -6.08 -6.24
CA ALA A 140 -9.27 -6.73 -5.23
C ALA A 140 -8.78 -8.13 -4.82
N LYS A 141 -8.00 -8.81 -5.67
CA LYS A 141 -7.36 -10.10 -5.32
C LYS A 141 -6.24 -9.96 -4.27
N GLU A 142 -5.61 -8.79 -4.19
CA GLU A 142 -4.48 -8.55 -3.29
C GLU A 142 -4.83 -7.62 -2.13
N THR A 143 -5.84 -6.77 -2.32
CA THR A 143 -6.26 -5.75 -1.34
C THR A 143 -7.78 -5.80 -1.16
N PRO A 144 -8.29 -5.89 0.09
CA PRO A 144 -9.72 -5.80 0.37
C PRO A 144 -10.33 -4.58 -0.32
N LEU A 145 -11.37 -4.78 -1.12
CA LEU A 145 -12.00 -3.72 -1.89
C LEU A 145 -13.52 -3.87 -1.82
N VAL A 146 -14.20 -2.77 -1.54
CA VAL A 146 -15.66 -2.69 -1.45
C VAL A 146 -16.16 -1.57 -2.38
N ILE A 147 -17.24 -1.83 -3.11
CA ILE A 147 -17.92 -0.84 -3.96
C ILE A 147 -19.27 -0.51 -3.34
N ILE A 148 -19.50 0.77 -3.04
CA ILE A 148 -20.81 1.30 -2.63
C ILE A 148 -21.49 1.80 -3.90
N SER A 149 -22.40 1.01 -4.46
CA SER A 149 -23.01 1.28 -5.76
C SER A 149 -24.52 1.15 -5.71
N ASN A 150 -25.21 1.99 -6.49
CA ASN A 150 -26.67 1.90 -6.72
C ASN A 150 -27.04 0.99 -7.89
N LYS A 151 -26.10 0.40 -8.61
CA LYS A 151 -26.40 -0.36 -9.84
C LYS A 151 -25.46 -1.55 -10.02
N GLU A 152 -26.10 -2.69 -10.27
CA GLU A 152 -25.61 -3.93 -10.91
C GLU A 152 -24.64 -4.83 -10.14
N LYS A 153 -25.12 -6.08 -9.98
CA LYS A 153 -24.38 -7.25 -9.49
C LYS A 153 -23.45 -7.77 -10.60
N THR A 154 -22.36 -7.13 -10.90
CA THR A 154 -21.52 -7.60 -12.01
C THR A 154 -20.07 -7.85 -11.68
N THR A 155 -19.68 -7.80 -10.41
CA THR A 155 -18.27 -7.97 -10.08
C THR A 155 -18.04 -9.09 -9.05
N THR A 156 -16.90 -9.72 -9.15
CA THR A 156 -16.34 -10.62 -8.13
C THR A 156 -15.85 -9.85 -6.89
N VAL A 157 -16.22 -8.59 -6.76
CA VAL A 157 -15.83 -7.67 -5.70
C VAL A 157 -17.03 -7.47 -4.76
N ASP A 158 -16.77 -7.36 -3.47
CA ASP A 158 -17.80 -7.09 -2.48
C ASP A 158 -18.48 -5.75 -2.78
N ALA A 159 -19.82 -5.75 -2.84
CA ALA A 159 -20.61 -4.57 -3.13
C ALA A 159 -21.66 -4.33 -2.06
N ILE A 160 -21.80 -3.08 -1.64
CA ILE A 160 -22.88 -2.61 -0.77
C ILE A 160 -23.87 -1.86 -1.64
N ASN A 161 -25.07 -2.38 -1.77
CA ASN A 161 -26.14 -1.72 -2.52
C ASN A 161 -27.12 -1.05 -1.56
N GLN A 162 -27.51 0.17 -1.87
CA GLN A 162 -28.56 0.86 -1.15
C GLN A 162 -29.92 0.29 -1.59
N ASP A 163 -30.71 -0.19 -0.63
CA ASP A 163 -32.07 -0.59 -0.89
C ASP A 163 -32.97 0.66 -1.00
N ASN A 164 -33.24 1.09 -2.23
CA ASN A 164 -34.09 2.24 -2.49
C ASN A 164 -35.59 1.94 -2.41
N THR A 165 -35.98 0.70 -2.12
CA THR A 165 -37.40 0.32 -2.03
C THR A 165 -38.10 0.90 -0.79
N VAL A 166 -37.34 1.30 0.23
CA VAL A 166 -37.85 1.81 1.51
C VAL A 166 -37.96 3.35 1.55
N VAL A 167 -37.28 4.06 0.64
CA VAL A 167 -37.16 5.53 0.65
C VAL A 167 -38.34 6.25 -0.05
N GLY A 168 -39.27 5.50 -0.64
CA GLY A 168 -40.40 6.00 -1.43
C GLY A 168 -41.79 5.91 -0.76
N ARG A 169 -41.86 5.92 0.59
CA ARG A 169 -43.14 6.03 1.32
C ARG A 169 -43.17 7.21 2.24
#